data_c383a7e61028d8cf06dad3695f69255a
#
_entry.id   c383a7e61028d8cf06dad3695f69255a
#
_cell.length_a   1.000
_cell.length_b   1.000
_cell.length_c   1.000
_cell.angle_alpha   90.00
_cell.angle_beta   90.00
_cell.angle_gamma   90.00
#
_symmetry.space_group_name_H-M   'P 1'
#
loop_
_entity.id
_entity.type
_entity.pdbx_description
1 polymer ?
#
loop_
_entity_poly.entity_id
_entity_poly.type
_entity_poly.pdbx_seq_one_letter_code
_entity_poly.pdbx_strand_id
1 'polypeptide(L)'
;MTDTVRDILLAFVRVHILHHAVSERIFGAGMAQELARHGYQISPGTLYPLLHRLAQDGLLASESEVVAGKARKSYVATDKGRQALAALQPRLAELTGEALPKKIRDDTRTSKKRKPASH
;
A
#
# COMPACT_ATOMS: atom_id res chain seq x y z
N MET A 1 16.34 -12.88 -6.79
CA MET A 1 16.18 -11.71 -5.92
C MET A 1 16.74 -12.05 -4.54
N THR A 2 17.57 -11.19 -4.00
CA THR A 2 18.13 -11.39 -2.67
C THR A 2 17.09 -11.15 -1.59
N ASP A 3 17.32 -11.71 -0.40
CA ASP A 3 16.44 -11.47 0.75
C ASP A 3 16.32 -9.99 1.06
N THR A 4 17.42 -9.24 0.97
CA THR A 4 17.41 -7.80 1.23
C THR A 4 16.51 -7.06 0.25
N VAL A 5 16.61 -7.37 -1.04
CA VAL A 5 15.75 -6.73 -2.05
C VAL A 5 14.30 -7.08 -1.80
N ARG A 6 14.00 -8.34 -1.46
CA ARG A 6 12.65 -8.76 -1.13
C ARG A 6 12.11 -7.97 0.06
N ASP A 7 12.92 -7.78 1.10
CA ASP A 7 12.50 -7.03 2.28
C ASP A 7 12.16 -5.58 1.93
N ILE A 8 12.93 -4.98 1.05
CA ILE A 8 12.66 -3.61 0.59
C ILE A 8 11.35 -3.58 -0.19
N LEU A 9 11.15 -4.53 -1.10
CA LEU A 9 9.92 -4.60 -1.88
C LEU A 9 8.70 -4.81 -0.99
N LEU A 10 8.82 -5.65 0.04
CA LEU A 10 7.72 -5.85 0.98
C LEU A 10 7.42 -4.60 1.80
N ALA A 11 8.43 -3.76 2.06
CA ALA A 11 8.18 -2.46 2.67
C ALA A 11 7.37 -1.57 1.73
N PHE A 12 7.67 -1.56 0.44
CA PHE A 12 6.86 -0.83 -0.55
C PHE A 12 5.43 -1.34 -0.58
N VAL A 13 5.25 -2.66 -0.50
CA VAL A 13 3.92 -3.27 -0.45
C VAL A 13 3.13 -2.74 0.75
N ARG A 14 3.77 -2.65 1.92
CA ARG A 14 3.11 -2.11 3.10
C ARG A 14 2.69 -0.66 2.92
N VAL A 15 3.49 0.15 2.23
CA VAL A 15 3.12 1.53 1.92
C VAL A 15 1.90 1.57 0.99
N HIS A 16 1.86 0.70 -0.03
CA HIS A 16 0.69 0.58 -0.90
C HIS A 16 -0.56 0.21 -0.10
N ILE A 17 -0.44 -0.74 0.80
CA ILE A 17 -1.57 -1.15 1.64
C ILE A 17 -2.09 0.03 2.46
N LEU A 18 -1.19 0.77 3.12
CA LEU A 18 -1.59 1.93 3.90
C LEU A 18 -2.28 2.98 3.04
N HIS A 19 -1.72 3.25 1.87
CA HIS A 19 -2.29 4.24 0.95
C HIS A 19 -3.73 3.90 0.58
N HIS A 20 -3.98 2.65 0.20
CA HIS A 20 -5.32 2.23 -0.18
C HIS A 20 -6.27 2.20 1.02
N ALA A 21 -5.79 1.77 2.18
CA ALA A 21 -6.60 1.68 3.39
C ALA A 21 -7.01 3.06 3.93
N VAL A 22 -6.22 4.09 3.66
CA VAL A 22 -6.59 5.47 4.02
C VAL A 22 -7.76 5.96 3.16
N SER A 23 -7.79 5.55 1.90
CA SER A 23 -8.80 6.01 0.95
C SER A 23 -10.11 5.23 1.06
N GLU A 24 -10.04 3.93 1.36
CA GLU A 24 -11.22 3.07 1.35
C GLU A 24 -10.98 1.83 2.19
N ARG A 25 -12.06 1.10 2.45
CA ARG A 25 -11.99 -0.20 3.09
C ARG A 25 -11.38 -1.20 2.11
N ILE A 26 -10.41 -1.98 2.56
CA ILE A 26 -9.74 -2.96 1.71
C ILE A 26 -10.03 -4.38 2.18
N PHE A 27 -10.05 -5.30 1.22
CA PHE A 27 -10.18 -6.75 1.46
C PHE A 27 -8.95 -7.43 0.89
N GLY A 28 -8.55 -8.56 1.51
CA GLY A 28 -7.34 -9.24 1.10
C GLY A 28 -7.26 -9.56 -0.39
N ALA A 29 -8.34 -10.17 -0.94
CA ALA A 29 -8.34 -10.55 -2.35
C ALA A 29 -8.26 -9.33 -3.28
N GLY A 30 -9.00 -8.26 -2.95
CA GLY A 30 -8.94 -7.03 -3.74
C GLY A 30 -7.59 -6.36 -3.66
N MET A 31 -6.96 -6.40 -2.49
CA MET A 31 -5.64 -5.82 -2.32
C MET A 31 -4.58 -6.61 -3.10
N ALA A 32 -4.70 -7.94 -3.14
CA ALA A 32 -3.80 -8.76 -3.94
C ALA A 32 -3.88 -8.40 -5.42
N GLN A 33 -5.10 -8.18 -5.93
CA GLN A 33 -5.30 -7.77 -7.32
C GLN A 33 -4.71 -6.38 -7.58
N GLU A 34 -4.91 -5.47 -6.65
CA GLU A 34 -4.40 -4.11 -6.79
C GLU A 34 -2.86 -4.11 -6.81
N LEU A 35 -2.24 -4.90 -5.93
CA LEU A 35 -0.79 -5.02 -5.90
C LEU A 35 -0.26 -5.65 -7.20
N ALA A 36 -0.97 -6.63 -7.75
CA ALA A 36 -0.57 -7.24 -9.01
C ALA A 36 -0.59 -6.23 -10.15
N ARG A 37 -1.55 -5.30 -10.15
CA ARG A 37 -1.60 -4.23 -11.14
C ARG A 37 -0.40 -3.30 -11.07
N HIS A 38 0.22 -3.19 -9.89
CA HIS A 38 1.43 -2.40 -9.69
C HIS A 38 2.70 -3.24 -9.83
N GLY A 39 2.59 -4.48 -10.29
CA GLY A 39 3.75 -5.32 -10.57
C GLY A 39 4.17 -6.23 -9.41
N TYR A 40 3.43 -6.27 -8.32
CA TYR A 40 3.78 -7.11 -7.17
C TYR A 40 3.04 -8.43 -7.21
N GLN A 41 3.80 -9.52 -7.34
CA GLN A 41 3.26 -10.88 -7.29
C GLN A 41 3.35 -11.37 -5.85
N ILE A 42 2.28 -11.16 -5.09
CA ILE A 42 2.25 -11.47 -3.67
C ILE A 42 1.27 -12.61 -3.42
N SER A 43 1.77 -13.70 -2.84
CA SER A 43 0.92 -14.84 -2.47
C SER A 43 0.07 -14.50 -1.24
N PRO A 44 -1.06 -15.17 -1.06
CA PRO A 44 -1.83 -15.01 0.18
C PRO A 44 -1.01 -15.30 1.43
N GLY A 45 -0.11 -16.29 1.38
CA GLY A 45 0.75 -16.62 2.51
C GLY A 45 1.71 -15.51 2.90
N THR A 46 1.95 -14.55 2.02
CA THR A 46 2.76 -13.36 2.32
C THR A 46 1.87 -12.17 2.65
N LEU A 47 0.79 -11.98 1.88
CA LEU A 47 -0.06 -10.79 2.04
C LEU A 47 -0.81 -10.78 3.37
N TYR A 48 -1.44 -11.89 3.73
CA TYR A 48 -2.27 -11.91 4.95
C TYR A 48 -1.46 -11.64 6.22
N PRO A 49 -0.26 -12.21 6.39
CA PRO A 49 0.58 -11.83 7.54
C PRO A 49 0.94 -10.36 7.57
N LEU A 50 1.16 -9.73 6.41
CA LEU A 50 1.43 -8.28 6.36
C LEU A 50 0.23 -7.47 6.86
N LEU A 51 -0.97 -7.81 6.37
CA LEU A 51 -2.19 -7.15 6.82
C LEU A 51 -2.41 -7.33 8.31
N HIS A 52 -2.21 -8.55 8.78
CA HIS A 52 -2.37 -8.87 10.19
C HIS A 52 -1.39 -8.09 11.06
N ARG A 53 -0.13 -8.02 10.64
CA ARG A 53 0.89 -7.29 11.38
C ARG A 53 0.61 -5.79 11.42
N LEU A 54 0.15 -5.21 10.32
CA LEU A 54 -0.22 -3.79 10.30
C LEU A 54 -1.38 -3.53 11.26
N ALA A 55 -2.33 -4.46 11.36
CA ALA A 55 -3.42 -4.34 12.32
C ALA A 55 -2.92 -4.48 13.75
N GLN A 56 -2.02 -5.43 14.02
CA GLN A 56 -1.43 -5.58 15.35
C GLN A 56 -0.66 -4.35 15.78
N ASP A 57 0.02 -3.70 14.85
CA ASP A 57 0.79 -2.49 15.14
C ASP A 57 -0.09 -1.24 15.24
N GLY A 58 -1.41 -1.41 15.07
CA GLY A 58 -2.35 -0.32 15.26
C GLY A 58 -2.50 0.61 14.06
N LEU A 59 -1.92 0.25 12.91
CA LEU A 59 -2.01 1.09 11.70
C LEU A 59 -3.27 0.80 10.90
N LEU A 60 -3.82 -0.40 11.04
CA LEU A 60 -5.08 -0.80 10.42
C LEU A 60 -6.03 -1.28 11.51
N ALA A 61 -7.33 -1.11 11.27
CA ALA A 61 -8.38 -1.74 12.07
C ALA A 61 -9.06 -2.77 11.20
N SER A 62 -9.22 -3.99 11.72
CA SER A 62 -9.86 -5.05 10.96
C SER A 62 -11.29 -5.26 11.45
N GLU A 63 -12.15 -5.62 10.51
CA GLU A 63 -13.53 -6.02 10.80
C GLU A 63 -13.82 -7.29 10.04
N SER A 64 -14.66 -8.14 10.65
CA SER A 64 -15.16 -9.34 9.99
C SER A 64 -16.63 -9.13 9.66
N GLU A 65 -17.04 -9.57 8.47
CA GLU A 65 -18.43 -9.52 8.07
C GLU A 65 -18.76 -10.77 7.27
N VAL A 66 -20.03 -11.06 7.13
CA VAL A 66 -20.51 -12.18 6.33
C VAL A 66 -21.06 -11.62 5.02
N VAL A 67 -20.49 -12.06 3.91
CA VAL A 67 -20.89 -11.65 2.56
C VAL A 67 -21.18 -12.92 1.77
N ALA A 68 -22.40 -13.06 1.28
CA ALA A 68 -22.83 -14.24 0.52
C ALA A 68 -22.53 -15.55 1.27
N GLY A 69 -22.78 -15.56 2.58
CA GLY A 69 -22.60 -16.73 3.42
C GLY A 69 -21.16 -17.03 3.82
N LYS A 70 -20.20 -16.18 3.44
CA LYS A 70 -18.80 -16.37 3.77
C LYS A 70 -18.28 -15.23 4.63
N ALA A 71 -17.48 -15.58 5.63
CA ALA A 71 -16.83 -14.59 6.46
C ALA A 71 -15.71 -13.90 5.65
N ARG A 72 -15.68 -12.57 5.68
CA ARG A 72 -14.64 -11.78 5.04
C ARG A 72 -14.07 -10.79 6.06
N LYS A 73 -12.77 -10.65 6.04
CA LYS A 73 -12.09 -9.67 6.87
C LYS A 73 -11.72 -8.46 6.01
N SER A 74 -12.06 -7.28 6.51
CA SER A 74 -11.71 -6.02 5.86
C SER A 74 -10.84 -5.19 6.77
N TYR A 75 -10.16 -4.22 6.20
CA TYR A 75 -9.23 -3.35 6.93
C TYR A 75 -9.42 -1.91 6.49
N VAL A 76 -9.33 -0.99 7.45
CA VAL A 76 -9.30 0.45 7.18
C VAL A 76 -8.13 1.04 7.96
N ALA A 77 -7.60 2.15 7.50
CA ALA A 77 -6.55 2.84 8.24
C ALA A 77 -7.11 3.45 9.52
N THR A 78 -6.35 3.33 10.60
CA THR A 78 -6.62 4.04 11.84
C THR A 78 -6.05 5.45 11.74
N ASP A 79 -6.32 6.29 12.74
CA ASP A 79 -5.67 7.60 12.81
C ASP A 79 -4.15 7.46 12.85
N LYS A 80 -3.65 6.46 13.59
CA LYS A 80 -2.23 6.17 13.62
C LYS A 80 -1.71 5.78 12.24
N GLY A 81 -2.48 4.99 11.49
CA GLY A 81 -2.14 4.61 10.13
C GLY A 81 -2.09 5.80 9.19
N ARG A 82 -3.06 6.71 9.29
CA ARG A 82 -3.05 7.95 8.50
C ARG A 82 -1.85 8.80 8.81
N GLN A 83 -1.52 8.95 10.10
CA GLN A 83 -0.35 9.70 10.52
C GLN A 83 0.94 9.07 10.02
N ALA A 84 1.02 7.73 10.04
CA ALA A 84 2.18 7.02 9.53
C ALA A 84 2.38 7.28 8.03
N LEU A 85 1.30 7.20 7.25
CA LEU A 85 1.40 7.48 5.82
C LEU A 85 1.83 8.92 5.57
N ALA A 86 1.22 9.87 6.30
CA ALA A 86 1.56 11.28 6.15
C ALA A 86 3.04 11.53 6.48
N ALA A 87 3.59 10.83 7.48
CA ALA A 87 4.99 10.96 7.85
C ALA A 87 5.93 10.35 6.79
N LEU A 88 5.46 9.31 6.11
CA LEU A 88 6.27 8.64 5.08
C LEU A 88 6.30 9.42 3.76
N GLN A 89 5.23 10.15 3.44
CA GLN A 89 5.11 10.80 2.13
C GLN A 89 6.25 11.76 1.80
N PRO A 90 6.67 12.66 2.71
CA PRO A 90 7.83 13.53 2.40
C PRO A 90 9.12 12.74 2.20
N ARG A 91 9.28 11.65 2.94
CA ARG A 91 10.46 10.80 2.79
C ARG A 91 10.47 10.09 1.44
N LEU A 92 9.30 9.63 1.00
CA LEU A 92 9.17 9.01 -0.32
C LEU A 92 9.48 10.02 -1.42
N ALA A 93 8.97 11.23 -1.29
CA ALA A 93 9.21 12.29 -2.28
C ALA A 93 10.70 12.63 -2.35
N GLU A 94 11.36 12.77 -1.21
CA GLU A 94 12.77 13.07 -1.15
C GLU A 94 13.60 11.94 -1.77
N LEU A 95 13.27 10.70 -1.41
CA LEU A 95 13.98 9.53 -1.90
C LEU A 95 13.86 9.40 -3.42
N THR A 96 12.66 9.55 -3.96
CA THR A 96 12.46 9.43 -5.40
C THR A 96 13.14 10.57 -6.16
N GLY A 97 13.20 11.76 -5.56
CA GLY A 97 13.91 12.89 -6.15
C GLY A 97 15.40 12.67 -6.28
N GLU A 98 15.96 11.82 -5.43
CA GLU A 98 17.40 11.54 -5.44
C GLU A 98 17.75 10.22 -6.11
N ALA A 99 16.99 9.15 -5.80
CA ALA A 99 17.37 7.80 -6.17
C ALA A 99 16.97 7.41 -7.60
N LEU A 100 15.96 8.07 -8.17
CA LEU A 100 15.49 7.72 -9.52
C LEU A 100 16.31 8.45 -10.57
N PRO A 101 16.55 7.79 -11.74
CA PRO A 101 17.14 8.50 -12.87
C PRO A 101 16.28 9.68 -13.27
N LYS A 102 16.91 10.73 -13.80
CA LYS A 102 16.22 11.97 -14.16
C LYS A 102 15.01 11.72 -15.07
N LYS A 103 15.16 10.83 -16.04
CA LYS A 103 14.09 10.53 -16.98
C LYS A 103 12.83 10.01 -16.28
N ILE A 104 13.01 9.09 -15.32
CA ILE A 104 11.89 8.52 -14.58
C ILE A 104 11.23 9.58 -13.71
N ARG A 105 12.01 10.45 -13.07
CA ARG A 105 11.48 11.54 -12.24
C ARG A 105 10.63 12.49 -13.06
N ASP A 106 11.09 12.84 -14.24
CA ASP A 106 10.39 13.77 -15.11
C ASP A 106 9.07 13.16 -15.61
N ASP A 107 9.08 11.88 -15.97
CA ASP A 107 7.87 11.17 -16.39
C ASP A 107 6.86 11.11 -15.25
N THR A 108 7.29 10.82 -14.04
CA THR A 108 6.42 10.79 -12.87
C THR A 108 5.81 12.16 -12.60
N ARG A 109 6.60 13.21 -12.72
CA ARG A 109 6.14 14.57 -12.50
C ARG A 109 5.08 14.96 -13.53
N THR A 110 5.30 14.62 -14.79
CA THR A 110 4.35 14.89 -15.86
C THR A 110 3.04 14.16 -15.63
N SER A 111 3.11 12.90 -15.26
CA SER A 111 1.94 12.09 -14.94
C SER A 111 1.15 12.70 -13.80
N LYS A 112 1.83 13.16 -12.77
CA LYS A 112 1.20 13.80 -11.62
C LYS A 112 0.48 15.08 -11.99
N LYS A 113 1.02 15.86 -12.90
CA LYS A 113 0.40 17.10 -13.34
C LYS A 113 -0.91 16.88 -14.08
N ARG A 114 -1.05 15.77 -14.79
CA ARG A 114 -2.29 15.48 -15.52
C ARG A 114 -3.38 14.95 -14.63
N LYS A 115 -3.04 14.37 -13.53
CA LYS A 115 -3.97 13.68 -12.67
C LYS A 115 -5.03 14.58 -12.04
N PRO A 116 -4.71 15.80 -11.61
CA PRO A 116 -5.70 16.64 -10.91
C PRO A 116 -6.95 16.95 -11.70
N ALA A 117 -6.91 16.87 -13.00
CA ALA A 117 -8.07 17.16 -13.82
C ALA A 117 -9.23 16.21 -13.57
N SER A 118 -8.99 15.11 -12.89
CA SER A 118 -10.01 14.11 -12.64
C SER A 118 -10.94 14.41 -11.46
N HIS A 119 -10.76 15.51 -10.80
CA HIS A 119 -11.61 15.85 -9.66
C HIS A 119 -12.76 16.73 -10.02
#